data_729d82e6614b0bafb4ea1c81abc36d15
#
_entry.id   729d82e6614b0bafb4ea1c81abc36d15
#
_cell.length_a   1.000
_cell.length_b   1.000
_cell.length_c   1.000
_cell.angle_alpha   90.00
_cell.angle_beta   90.00
_cell.angle_gamma   90.00
#
_symmetry.space_group_name_H-M   'P 1'
#
loop_
_entity.id
_entity.type
_entity.pdbx_description
1 polymer ?
#
loop_
_entity_poly.entity_id
_entity_poly.type
_entity_poly.pdbx_seq_one_letter_code
_entity_poly.pdbx_strand_id
1 'polypeptide(L)'
;MALARTLAQDPQIILADEPVASLDPVTAKQVMDDFQRINREMHITVLINIHHVELALQYATRVVGIRAGEIVYDGPADQVDQAVLDAIYQGKQGEPA
;
A
#
# COMPACT_ATOMS: atom_id res chain seq x y z
N MET A 1 5.50 -10.44 -17.23
CA MET A 1 5.02 -9.98 -15.95
C MET A 1 3.93 -8.93 -16.13
N ALA A 2 2.95 -8.92 -15.23
CA ALA A 2 1.78 -8.06 -15.37
C ALA A 2 2.12 -6.57 -15.39
N LEU A 3 3.13 -6.16 -14.62
CA LEU A 3 3.49 -4.75 -14.53
C LEU A 3 4.00 -4.21 -15.87
N ALA A 4 4.86 -4.97 -16.55
CA ALA A 4 5.38 -4.53 -17.83
C ALA A 4 4.27 -4.39 -18.87
N ARG A 5 3.30 -5.31 -18.83
CA ARG A 5 2.15 -5.23 -19.74
C ARG A 5 1.29 -4.01 -19.44
N THR A 6 1.09 -3.73 -18.16
CA THR A 6 0.33 -2.55 -17.73
C THR A 6 1.00 -1.28 -18.21
N LEU A 7 2.31 -1.18 -18.10
CA LEU A 7 3.05 0.01 -18.54
C LEU A 7 2.99 0.18 -20.05
N ALA A 8 2.95 -0.92 -20.79
CA ALA A 8 2.86 -0.86 -22.24
C ALA A 8 1.56 -0.23 -22.72
N GLN A 9 0.54 -0.20 -21.86
CA GLN A 9 -0.74 0.42 -22.19
C GLN A 9 -0.80 1.90 -21.82
N ASP A 10 0.31 2.46 -21.33
CA ASP A 10 0.42 3.87 -20.99
C ASP A 10 -0.66 4.31 -20.00
N PRO A 11 -0.74 3.69 -18.81
CA PRO A 11 -1.79 3.99 -17.85
C PRO A 11 -1.50 5.30 -17.13
N GLN A 12 -2.55 5.92 -16.58
CA GLN A 12 -2.41 7.06 -15.69
C GLN A 12 -2.47 6.64 -14.23
N ILE A 13 -3.08 5.52 -13.95
CA ILE A 13 -3.19 4.96 -12.60
C ILE A 13 -2.90 3.47 -12.68
N ILE A 14 -2.09 2.99 -11.76
CA ILE A 14 -1.85 1.57 -11.60
C ILE A 14 -2.52 1.12 -10.29
N LEU A 15 -3.33 0.08 -10.37
CA LEU A 15 -3.96 -0.53 -9.21
C LEU A 15 -3.29 -1.89 -8.96
N ALA A 16 -2.76 -2.08 -7.77
CA ALA A 16 -2.13 -3.33 -7.39
C ALA A 16 -2.76 -3.87 -6.12
N ASP A 17 -3.20 -5.12 -6.16
CA ASP A 17 -3.86 -5.76 -5.04
C ASP A 17 -2.92 -6.83 -4.48
N GLU A 18 -2.43 -6.60 -3.27
CA GLU A 18 -1.53 -7.53 -2.58
C GLU A 18 -0.33 -7.94 -3.43
N PRO A 19 0.40 -6.98 -4.01
CA PRO A 19 1.46 -7.33 -4.97
C PRO A 19 2.64 -8.08 -4.35
N VAL A 20 2.73 -8.10 -3.02
CA VAL A 20 3.84 -8.73 -2.33
C VAL A 20 3.42 -9.88 -1.42
N ALA A 21 2.19 -10.34 -1.53
CA ALA A 21 1.59 -11.26 -0.56
C ALA A 21 2.34 -12.59 -0.42
N SER A 22 2.90 -13.11 -1.49
CA SER A 22 3.58 -14.41 -1.46
C SER A 22 5.07 -14.32 -1.69
N LEU A 23 5.63 -13.11 -1.60
CA LEU A 23 7.04 -12.89 -1.91
C LEU A 23 7.91 -12.90 -0.66
N ASP A 24 9.16 -13.34 -0.83
CA ASP A 24 10.14 -13.20 0.23
C ASP A 24 10.46 -11.72 0.46
N PRO A 25 11.07 -11.35 1.61
CA PRO A 25 11.28 -9.94 1.93
C PRO A 25 12.12 -9.19 0.90
N VAL A 26 13.13 -9.82 0.32
CA VAL A 26 14.00 -9.15 -0.66
C VAL A 26 13.21 -8.85 -1.93
N THR A 27 12.49 -9.82 -2.44
CA THR A 27 11.69 -9.65 -3.66
C THR A 27 10.56 -8.67 -3.43
N ALA A 28 9.91 -8.73 -2.26
CA ALA A 28 8.85 -7.79 -1.92
C ALA A 28 9.36 -6.35 -1.96
N LYS A 29 10.53 -6.11 -1.41
CA LYS A 29 11.12 -4.78 -1.41
C LYS A 29 11.43 -4.31 -2.83
N GLN A 30 11.93 -5.19 -3.68
CA GLN A 30 12.20 -4.84 -5.07
C GLN A 30 10.94 -4.44 -5.80
N VAL A 31 9.84 -5.15 -5.58
CA VAL A 31 8.56 -4.81 -6.20
C VAL A 31 8.10 -3.43 -5.73
N MET A 32 8.20 -3.14 -4.44
CA MET A 32 7.82 -1.85 -3.91
C MET A 32 8.72 -0.73 -4.45
N ASP A 33 10.03 -0.99 -4.57
CA ASP A 33 10.96 -0.03 -5.17
C ASP A 33 10.56 0.28 -6.62
N ASP A 34 10.15 -0.74 -7.37
CA ASP A 34 9.71 -0.56 -8.75
C ASP A 34 8.47 0.32 -8.84
N PHE A 35 7.49 0.10 -7.97
CA PHE A 35 6.30 0.94 -7.94
C PHE A 35 6.65 2.38 -7.59
N GLN A 36 7.55 2.58 -6.64
CA GLN A 36 7.97 3.93 -6.26
C GLN A 36 8.66 4.63 -7.41
N ARG A 37 9.53 3.93 -8.12
CA ARG A 37 10.24 4.49 -9.26
C ARG A 37 9.27 4.88 -10.37
N ILE A 38 8.29 4.02 -10.66
CA ILE A 38 7.27 4.31 -11.66
C ILE A 38 6.51 5.59 -11.29
N ASN A 39 6.13 5.70 -10.04
CA ASN A 39 5.42 6.87 -9.57
C ASN A 39 6.25 8.14 -9.73
N ARG A 40 7.52 8.09 -9.37
CA ARG A 40 8.39 9.26 -9.41
C ARG A 40 8.84 9.64 -10.80
N GLU A 41 9.23 8.66 -11.61
CA GLU A 41 9.84 8.94 -12.90
C GLU A 41 8.82 9.09 -14.00
N MET A 42 7.73 8.35 -13.94
CA MET A 42 6.72 8.36 -14.98
C MET A 42 5.48 9.15 -14.58
N HIS A 43 5.45 9.67 -13.36
CA HIS A 43 4.32 10.44 -12.82
C HIS A 43 3.00 9.70 -12.91
N ILE A 44 3.05 8.39 -12.70
CA ILE A 44 1.88 7.54 -12.67
C ILE A 44 1.45 7.36 -11.22
N THR A 45 0.17 7.57 -10.95
CA THR A 45 -0.37 7.32 -9.62
C THR A 45 -0.43 5.81 -9.39
N VAL A 46 0.11 5.35 -8.27
CA VAL A 46 0.09 3.94 -7.91
C VAL A 46 -0.73 3.77 -6.64
N LEU A 47 -1.79 2.97 -6.74
CA LEU A 47 -2.64 2.65 -5.60
C LEU A 47 -2.47 1.19 -5.27
N ILE A 48 -2.02 0.90 -4.06
CA ILE A 48 -1.69 -0.46 -3.64
C ILE A 48 -2.55 -0.84 -2.44
N ASN A 49 -3.22 -1.97 -2.55
CA ASN A 49 -3.88 -2.60 -1.41
C ASN A 49 -2.90 -3.58 -0.80
N ILE A 50 -2.51 -3.35 0.45
CA ILE A 50 -1.46 -4.13 1.09
C ILE A 50 -1.77 -4.30 2.58
N HIS A 51 -1.51 -5.51 3.10
CA HIS A 51 -1.68 -5.79 4.51
C HIS A 51 -0.39 -5.64 5.31
N HIS A 52 0.74 -5.56 4.63
CA HIS A 52 2.03 -5.45 5.28
C HIS A 52 2.29 -3.99 5.66
N VAL A 53 1.95 -3.64 6.89
CA VAL A 53 1.94 -2.25 7.36
C VAL A 53 3.31 -1.58 7.22
N GLU A 54 4.39 -2.29 7.58
CA GLU A 54 5.72 -1.71 7.51
C GLU A 54 6.10 -1.29 6.11
N LEU A 55 5.78 -2.13 5.11
CA LEU A 55 6.05 -1.77 3.72
C LEU A 55 5.18 -0.60 3.28
N ALA A 56 3.92 -0.59 3.69
CA ALA A 56 3.04 0.51 3.36
C ALA A 56 3.59 1.84 3.87
N LEU A 57 4.00 1.88 5.13
CA LEU A 57 4.50 3.10 5.73
C LEU A 57 5.85 3.53 5.15
N GLN A 58 6.65 2.57 4.71
CA GLN A 58 7.97 2.86 4.16
C GLN A 58 7.89 3.49 2.78
N TYR A 59 6.92 3.09 1.96
CA TYR A 59 6.86 3.48 0.56
C TYR A 59 5.75 4.46 0.22
N ALA A 60 4.65 4.47 0.97
CA ALA A 60 3.52 5.31 0.65
C ALA A 60 3.77 6.76 1.02
N THR A 61 3.24 7.67 0.21
CA THR A 61 3.16 9.08 0.58
C THR A 61 1.84 9.37 1.28
N ARG A 62 0.80 8.63 0.91
CA ARG A 62 -0.52 8.76 1.49
C ARG A 62 -1.05 7.38 1.85
N VAL A 63 -1.71 7.31 2.99
CA VAL A 63 -2.27 6.06 3.49
C VAL A 63 -3.77 6.23 3.68
N VAL A 64 -4.53 5.24 3.23
CA VAL A 64 -5.96 5.16 3.51
C VAL A 64 -6.17 3.88 4.31
N GLY A 65 -6.64 4.04 5.54
CA GLY A 65 -6.94 2.91 6.41
C GLY A 65 -8.41 2.59 6.39
N ILE A 66 -8.74 1.32 6.18
CA ILE A 66 -10.11 0.86 6.06
C ILE A 66 -10.38 -0.20 7.11
N ARG A 67 -11.50 -0.06 7.81
CA ARG A 67 -11.98 -1.04 8.77
C ARG A 67 -13.47 -1.22 8.62
N ALA A 68 -13.89 -2.47 8.48
CA ALA A 68 -15.31 -2.82 8.35
C ALA A 68 -16.00 -2.04 7.23
N GLY A 69 -15.29 -1.83 6.12
CA GLY A 69 -15.86 -1.15 4.96
C GLY A 69 -15.88 0.37 5.06
N GLU A 70 -15.33 0.93 6.14
CA GLU A 70 -15.32 2.38 6.32
C GLU A 70 -13.91 2.92 6.37
N ILE A 71 -13.71 4.11 5.85
CA ILE A 71 -12.42 4.79 5.94
C ILE A 71 -12.27 5.35 7.35
N VAL A 72 -11.25 4.90 8.06
CA VAL A 72 -10.96 5.36 9.41
C VAL A 72 -9.73 6.26 9.47
N TYR A 73 -8.94 6.31 8.40
CA TYR A 73 -7.82 7.23 8.28
C TYR A 73 -7.58 7.53 6.81
N ASP A 74 -7.28 8.77 6.52
CA ASP A 74 -6.91 9.20 5.17
C ASP A 74 -5.98 10.41 5.32
N GLY A 75 -4.71 10.20 5.04
CA GLY A 75 -3.75 11.27 5.19
C GLY A 75 -2.33 10.83 4.88
N PRO A 76 -1.35 11.70 5.18
CA PRO A 76 0.05 11.40 4.88
C PRO A 76 0.56 10.22 5.71
N ALA A 77 1.47 9.45 5.08
CA ALA A 77 2.02 8.27 5.72
C ALA A 77 2.85 8.62 6.97
N ASP A 78 3.50 9.78 6.96
CA ASP A 78 4.36 10.18 8.06
C ASP A 78 3.59 10.59 9.31
N GLN A 79 2.28 10.69 9.23
CA GLN A 79 1.44 10.99 10.39
C GLN A 79 0.70 9.78 10.93
N VAL A 80 0.97 8.62 10.37
CA VAL A 80 0.40 7.39 10.89
C VAL A 80 1.18 6.98 12.14
N ASP A 81 0.52 7.01 13.29
CA ASP A 81 1.12 6.61 14.55
C ASP A 81 0.38 5.39 15.11
N GLN A 82 0.72 5.01 16.34
CA GLN A 82 0.11 3.83 16.93
C GLN A 82 -1.40 4.01 17.11
N ALA A 83 -1.85 5.22 17.39
CA ALA A 83 -3.29 5.48 17.56
C ALA A 83 -4.03 5.26 16.24
N VAL A 84 -3.43 5.67 15.12
CA VAL A 84 -4.03 5.44 13.80
C VAL A 84 -4.06 3.95 13.48
N LEU A 85 -2.97 3.24 13.75
CA LEU A 85 -2.93 1.80 13.51
C LEU A 85 -3.95 1.07 14.37
N ASP A 86 -4.10 1.48 15.62
CA ASP A 86 -5.11 0.90 16.49
C ASP A 86 -6.52 1.14 15.95
N ALA A 87 -6.79 2.31 15.41
CA ALA A 87 -8.08 2.61 14.81
C ALA A 87 -8.38 1.70 13.62
N ILE A 88 -7.36 1.40 12.82
CA ILE A 88 -7.51 0.53 11.66
C ILE A 88 -7.73 -0.93 12.08
N TYR A 89 -6.97 -1.41 13.06
CA TYR A 89 -6.95 -2.82 13.42
C TYR A 89 -7.67 -3.15 14.71
N GLN A 90 -8.18 -2.16 15.42
CA GLN A 90 -8.75 -2.37 16.74
C GLN A 90 -9.90 -3.37 16.72
N GLY A 91 -10.71 -3.33 15.68
CA GLY A 91 -11.79 -4.28 15.56
C GLY A 91 -11.31 -5.72 15.58
N LYS A 92 -10.12 -5.96 15.07
CA LYS A 92 -9.51 -7.29 15.09
C LYS A 92 -8.82 -7.59 16.41
N GLN A 93 -8.12 -6.60 16.94
CA GLN A 93 -7.29 -6.78 18.13
C GLN A 93 -8.08 -6.63 19.41
N GLY A 94 -9.00 -5.69 19.42
CA GLY A 94 -9.81 -5.42 20.58
C GLY A 94 -10.94 -6.39 20.79
N GLU A 95 -11.25 -7.18 19.80
CA GLU A 95 -12.27 -8.16 19.95
C GLU A 95 -11.73 -9.34 20.73
N PRO A 96 -12.42 -9.71 21.78
CA PRO A 96 -12.04 -10.93 22.47
C PRO A 96 -12.43 -12.09 21.62
N ALA A 97 -12.22 -12.07 20.52
CA ALA A 97 -12.43 -13.10 19.48
C ALA A 97 -13.70 -13.90 19.65
#